data_a0fc83c682bb3869de8d2b8019648e69
#
_entry.id   a0fc83c682bb3869de8d2b8019648e69
#
_cell.length_a   1.000
_cell.length_b   1.000
_cell.length_c   1.000
_cell.angle_alpha   90.00
_cell.angle_beta   90.00
_cell.angle_gamma   90.00
#
_symmetry.space_group_name_H-M   'P 1'
#
loop_
_entity.id
_entity.type
_entity.pdbx_description
1 polymer ?
#
loop_
_entity_poly.entity_id
_entity_poly.type
_entity_poly.pdbx_seq_one_letter_code
_entity_poly.pdbx_strand_id
1 'polypeptide(L)'
;MTDADATDDAGASVADAAPAADVADADGRWVALFSGGKDSSWALYRALDAGLDVARLVTVHPVGDSYMYHVPATDLASLAAESIGIPLVDVEPTDFGADDVTDAGAQGDAELAPLEAALSDLAEDLDGGLAGVTAGAVESEYQTDRIQGMADRLGAEVFAPLWQQDPRELAEVMLDAGFEIRVIRVAAAGLDESWLGRTLDHEALADLAALNDEYGVHVLGEGGEFETLVTDGPHMARPIRLDAEPEWDGTRGSLRIRDAWLD
;
A
#
# COMPACT_ATOMS: atom_id res chain seq x y z
N MET A 1 -23.18 46.60 -18.50
CA MET A 1 -24.17 45.53 -18.25
C MET A 1 -23.76 44.38 -19.13
N THR A 2 -22.81 43.59 -18.60
CA THR A 2 -22.35 42.34 -19.21
C THR A 2 -22.00 41.44 -18.02
N ASP A 3 -22.80 40.40 -17.92
CA ASP A 3 -22.66 39.35 -16.88
C ASP A 3 -21.32 38.65 -17.05
N ALA A 4 -20.59 38.52 -15.93
CA ALA A 4 -19.45 37.63 -15.79
C ALA A 4 -20.02 36.25 -15.39
N ASP A 5 -19.90 35.31 -16.31
CA ASP A 5 -20.18 33.91 -16.10
C ASP A 5 -19.08 33.34 -15.19
N ALA A 6 -19.45 33.03 -13.97
CA ALA A 6 -18.59 32.30 -13.04
C ALA A 6 -18.72 30.81 -13.40
N THR A 7 -17.71 30.27 -14.04
CA THR A 7 -17.56 28.82 -14.19
C THR A 7 -17.32 28.20 -12.83
N ASP A 8 -18.32 27.50 -12.36
CA ASP A 8 -18.29 26.63 -11.20
C ASP A 8 -17.30 25.50 -11.48
N ASP A 9 -16.13 25.58 -10.83
CA ASP A 9 -15.14 24.50 -10.82
C ASP A 9 -15.66 23.42 -9.87
N ALA A 10 -16.44 22.49 -10.41
CA ALA A 10 -16.91 21.34 -9.69
C ALA A 10 -15.73 20.42 -9.46
N GLY A 11 -15.11 20.53 -8.26
CA GLY A 11 -14.13 19.60 -7.78
C GLY A 11 -14.63 18.15 -7.97
N ALA A 12 -13.83 17.31 -8.62
CA ALA A 12 -14.12 15.89 -8.80
C ALA A 12 -14.36 15.26 -7.42
N SER A 13 -15.56 14.71 -7.25
CA SER A 13 -15.92 14.02 -6.00
C SER A 13 -15.08 12.76 -5.89
N VAL A 14 -14.52 12.48 -4.71
CA VAL A 14 -13.80 11.25 -4.35
C VAL A 14 -14.58 9.97 -4.70
N ALA A 15 -15.88 10.09 -4.93
CA ALA A 15 -16.78 9.01 -5.34
C ALA A 15 -16.59 8.52 -6.78
N ASP A 16 -15.87 9.26 -7.66
CA ASP A 16 -15.74 8.91 -9.08
C ASP A 16 -14.49 8.07 -9.42
N ALA A 17 -13.60 7.81 -8.43
CA ALA A 17 -12.43 6.97 -8.64
C ALA A 17 -12.79 5.49 -8.51
N ALA A 18 -13.02 4.85 -9.65
CA ALA A 18 -13.25 3.42 -9.92
C ALA A 18 -14.45 2.75 -9.20
N PRO A 19 -15.23 1.95 -9.91
CA PRO A 19 -16.39 1.30 -9.32
C PRO A 19 -15.93 0.30 -8.24
N ALA A 20 -16.44 0.48 -7.04
CA ALA A 20 -16.62 -0.61 -6.09
C ALA A 20 -17.72 -1.53 -6.65
N ALA A 21 -17.49 -2.05 -7.87
CA ALA A 21 -18.48 -2.86 -8.54
C ALA A 21 -18.49 -4.26 -7.91
N ASP A 22 -19.66 -4.66 -7.47
CA ASP A 22 -20.11 -6.02 -7.16
C ASP A 22 -19.56 -6.74 -5.91
N VAL A 23 -18.70 -6.14 -5.07
CA VAL A 23 -18.19 -6.81 -3.87
C VAL A 23 -19.01 -6.53 -2.60
N ALA A 24 -19.97 -5.61 -2.65
CA ALA A 24 -20.72 -5.12 -1.49
C ALA A 24 -21.72 -6.12 -0.86
N ASP A 25 -21.91 -7.30 -1.45
CA ASP A 25 -22.87 -8.33 -0.99
C ASP A 25 -22.20 -9.57 -0.35
N ALA A 26 -20.89 -9.55 -0.13
CA ALA A 26 -20.22 -10.70 0.49
C ALA A 26 -20.49 -10.70 1.99
N ASP A 27 -21.41 -11.54 2.45
CA ASP A 27 -21.55 -11.89 3.85
C ASP A 27 -20.24 -12.55 4.33
N GLY A 28 -19.52 -11.94 5.27
CA GLY A 28 -18.29 -12.47 5.85
C GLY A 28 -17.25 -11.40 6.15
N ARG A 29 -16.08 -11.85 6.64
CA ARG A 29 -15.01 -10.97 7.07
C ARG A 29 -13.97 -10.78 5.97
N TRP A 30 -13.47 -9.57 5.89
CA TRP A 30 -12.37 -9.22 4.99
C TRP A 30 -11.05 -9.10 5.73
N VAL A 31 -9.98 -9.40 5.03
CA VAL A 31 -8.60 -9.23 5.52
C VAL A 31 -7.87 -8.27 4.57
N ALA A 32 -7.20 -7.27 5.11
CA ALA A 32 -6.41 -6.36 4.30
C ALA A 32 -4.93 -6.73 4.32
N LEU A 33 -4.33 -6.91 3.14
CA LEU A 33 -2.87 -7.01 3.00
C LEU A 33 -2.30 -5.61 3.21
N PHE A 34 -1.50 -5.43 4.27
CA PHE A 34 -1.18 -4.11 4.79
C PHE A 34 0.30 -3.97 5.14
N SER A 35 1.00 -3.06 4.49
CA SER A 35 2.40 -2.73 4.76
C SER A 35 2.59 -1.36 5.43
N GLY A 36 1.53 -0.56 5.55
CA GLY A 36 1.62 0.83 6.00
C GLY A 36 2.05 1.83 4.92
N GLY A 37 2.41 1.35 3.72
CA GLY A 37 2.66 2.18 2.55
C GLY A 37 1.38 2.75 1.92
N LYS A 38 1.54 3.72 1.03
CA LYS A 38 0.41 4.44 0.41
C LYS A 38 -0.63 3.54 -0.25
N ASP A 39 -0.17 2.51 -0.99
CA ASP A 39 -1.05 1.68 -1.82
C ASP A 39 -1.91 0.74 -0.97
N SER A 40 -1.29 0.06 0.01
CA SER A 40 -2.02 -0.80 0.95
C SER A 40 -2.96 0.00 1.86
N SER A 41 -2.55 1.20 2.28
CA SER A 41 -3.38 2.10 3.09
C SER A 41 -4.56 2.65 2.28
N TRP A 42 -4.35 2.99 1.01
CA TRP A 42 -5.42 3.41 0.13
C TRP A 42 -6.40 2.27 -0.16
N ALA A 43 -5.90 1.05 -0.44
CA ALA A 43 -6.76 -0.12 -0.65
C ALA A 43 -7.64 -0.39 0.57
N LEU A 44 -7.06 -0.33 1.78
CA LEU A 44 -7.80 -0.45 3.03
C LEU A 44 -8.85 0.65 3.19
N TYR A 45 -8.48 1.92 2.98
CA TYR A 45 -9.42 3.03 3.06
C TYR A 45 -10.60 2.85 2.12
N ARG A 46 -10.36 2.45 0.87
CA ARG A 46 -11.40 2.19 -0.13
C ARG A 46 -12.29 1.00 0.24
N ALA A 47 -11.71 -0.05 0.85
CA ALA A 47 -12.48 -1.18 1.37
C ALA A 47 -13.43 -0.75 2.50
N LEU A 48 -12.94 0.06 3.44
CA LEU A 48 -13.76 0.60 4.54
C LEU A 48 -14.84 1.55 4.01
N ASP A 49 -14.51 2.41 3.05
CA ASP A 49 -15.46 3.34 2.41
C ASP A 49 -16.56 2.58 1.62
N ALA A 50 -16.21 1.45 1.00
CA ALA A 50 -17.15 0.54 0.36
C ALA A 50 -18.03 -0.25 1.35
N GLY A 51 -17.78 -0.14 2.66
CA GLY A 51 -18.53 -0.82 3.71
C GLY A 51 -18.12 -2.27 3.94
N LEU A 52 -16.95 -2.71 3.45
CA LEU A 52 -16.44 -4.06 3.71
C LEU A 52 -16.06 -4.21 5.18
N ASP A 53 -16.43 -5.35 5.78
CA ASP A 53 -16.11 -5.66 7.19
C ASP A 53 -14.69 -6.18 7.33
N VAL A 54 -13.71 -5.26 7.30
CA VAL A 54 -12.29 -5.61 7.43
C VAL A 54 -11.97 -5.96 8.89
N ALA A 55 -11.84 -7.24 9.17
CA ALA A 55 -11.64 -7.77 10.52
C ALA A 55 -10.18 -7.83 10.96
N ARG A 56 -9.23 -7.95 10.02
CA ARG A 56 -7.79 -8.06 10.27
C ARG A 56 -6.99 -7.35 9.21
N LEU A 57 -5.85 -6.81 9.64
CA LEU A 57 -4.75 -6.43 8.76
C LEU A 57 -3.72 -7.56 8.80
N VAL A 58 -3.08 -7.85 7.68
CA VAL A 58 -2.00 -8.85 7.60
C VAL A 58 -0.79 -8.21 6.95
N THR A 59 0.35 -8.26 7.63
CA THR A 59 1.64 -7.87 7.09
C THR A 59 2.57 -9.08 7.02
N VAL A 60 3.39 -9.14 5.97
CA VAL A 60 4.42 -10.16 5.83
C VAL A 60 5.78 -9.47 5.88
N HIS A 61 6.65 -9.95 6.75
CA HIS A 61 8.02 -9.47 6.84
C HIS A 61 8.91 -10.26 5.86
N PRO A 62 9.42 -9.64 4.80
CA PRO A 62 10.24 -10.36 3.84
C PRO A 62 11.64 -10.66 4.40
N VAL A 63 12.26 -11.76 3.93
CA VAL A 63 13.67 -12.04 4.16
C VAL A 63 14.48 -11.40 3.03
N GLY A 64 15.17 -10.31 3.29
CA GLY A 64 16.02 -9.63 2.31
C GLY A 64 15.25 -8.78 1.30
N ASP A 65 15.75 -8.66 0.07
CA ASP A 65 15.07 -7.93 -1.03
C ASP A 65 13.96 -8.83 -1.60
N SER A 66 12.73 -8.58 -1.20
CA SER A 66 11.54 -9.32 -1.68
C SER A 66 10.96 -8.68 -2.94
N TYR A 67 10.46 -9.53 -3.86
CA TYR A 67 9.71 -9.08 -5.04
C TYR A 67 8.24 -8.73 -4.72
N MET A 68 7.72 -9.22 -3.58
CA MET A 68 6.30 -9.06 -3.24
C MET A 68 6.07 -7.96 -2.20
N TYR A 69 7.05 -7.69 -1.34
CA TYR A 69 6.88 -6.82 -0.18
C TYR A 69 8.00 -5.79 -0.10
N HIS A 70 7.64 -4.56 0.19
CA HIS A 70 8.60 -3.47 0.36
C HIS A 70 8.91 -3.29 1.86
N VAL A 71 10.19 -3.32 2.19
CA VAL A 71 10.73 -3.04 3.53
C VAL A 71 11.18 -1.57 3.51
N PRO A 72 11.03 -0.74 4.49
CA PRO A 72 10.93 -0.91 5.94
C PRO A 72 9.59 -0.49 6.56
N ALA A 73 8.58 -0.12 5.79
CA ALA A 73 7.31 0.37 6.34
C ALA A 73 6.56 -0.69 7.16
N THR A 74 6.85 -1.98 6.93
CA THR A 74 6.22 -3.09 7.65
C THR A 74 6.48 -3.05 9.16
N ASP A 75 7.67 -2.55 9.58
CA ASP A 75 8.00 -2.40 11.01
C ASP A 75 7.10 -1.40 11.73
N LEU A 76 6.46 -0.49 10.97
CA LEU A 76 5.53 0.52 11.49
C LEU A 76 4.06 0.14 11.26
N ALA A 77 3.79 -0.98 10.60
CA ALA A 77 2.44 -1.42 10.30
C ALA A 77 1.62 -1.65 11.58
N SER A 78 2.26 -2.12 12.67
CA SER A 78 1.62 -2.31 13.96
C SER A 78 1.15 -0.99 14.58
N LEU A 79 1.94 0.08 14.44
CA LEU A 79 1.58 1.41 14.94
C LEU A 79 0.43 2.01 14.11
N ALA A 80 0.47 1.84 12.78
CA ALA A 80 -0.62 2.22 11.90
C ALA A 80 -1.90 1.44 12.23
N ALA A 81 -1.81 0.13 12.43
CA ALA A 81 -2.94 -0.72 12.80
C ALA A 81 -3.57 -0.28 14.14
N GLU A 82 -2.76 0.12 15.14
CA GLU A 82 -3.25 0.70 16.39
C GLU A 82 -4.05 1.99 16.13
N SER A 83 -3.54 2.88 15.29
CA SER A 83 -4.24 4.12 14.93
C SER A 83 -5.55 3.86 14.17
N ILE A 84 -5.56 2.88 13.28
CA ILE A 84 -6.73 2.48 12.48
C ILE A 84 -7.76 1.76 13.38
N GLY A 85 -7.30 1.05 14.39
CA GLY A 85 -8.16 0.30 15.32
C GLY A 85 -8.55 -1.10 14.80
N ILE A 86 -7.85 -1.64 13.79
CA ILE A 86 -8.02 -2.99 13.27
C ILE A 86 -6.82 -3.84 13.69
N PRO A 87 -7.01 -5.02 14.30
CA PRO A 87 -5.90 -5.87 14.73
C PRO A 87 -5.01 -6.31 13.57
N LEU A 88 -3.68 -6.23 13.76
CA LEU A 88 -2.67 -6.70 12.83
C LEU A 88 -2.25 -8.13 13.16
N VAL A 89 -2.05 -8.92 12.12
CA VAL A 89 -1.40 -10.23 12.16
C VAL A 89 -0.06 -10.11 11.43
N ASP A 90 1.02 -10.34 12.16
CA ASP A 90 2.36 -10.38 11.61
C ASP A 90 2.66 -11.80 11.12
N VAL A 91 3.06 -11.92 9.84
CA VAL A 91 3.43 -13.19 9.23
C VAL A 91 4.94 -13.20 9.04
N GLU A 92 5.59 -14.07 9.82
CA GLU A 92 7.03 -14.28 9.67
C GLU A 92 7.31 -15.08 8.41
N PRO A 93 8.33 -14.68 7.62
CA PRO A 93 8.72 -15.43 6.45
C PRO A 93 9.25 -16.80 6.86
N THR A 94 8.91 -17.82 6.10
CA THR A 94 9.57 -19.13 6.25
C THR A 94 10.99 -19.01 5.69
N ASP A 95 12.00 -19.50 6.42
CA ASP A 95 13.37 -19.65 5.90
C ASP A 95 13.35 -20.63 4.71
N PHE A 96 13.14 -20.12 3.52
CA PHE A 96 13.43 -20.86 2.30
C PHE A 96 14.95 -20.77 2.10
N GLY A 97 15.64 -21.91 2.17
CA GLY A 97 17.06 -21.93 1.87
C GLY A 97 17.29 -21.28 0.50
N ALA A 98 18.11 -20.25 0.48
CA ALA A 98 18.43 -19.46 -0.73
C ALA A 98 18.96 -20.31 -1.91
N ASP A 99 19.21 -21.59 -1.69
CA ASP A 99 19.72 -22.55 -2.67
C ASP A 99 18.64 -23.31 -3.46
N ASP A 100 17.36 -23.23 -3.06
CA ASP A 100 16.28 -24.05 -3.65
C ASP A 100 15.40 -23.34 -4.68
N VAL A 101 15.52 -21.99 -4.82
CA VAL A 101 14.67 -21.20 -5.72
C VAL A 101 15.45 -20.80 -6.97
N THR A 102 15.16 -21.45 -8.10
CA THR A 102 15.92 -21.29 -9.34
C THR A 102 15.37 -20.25 -10.32
N ASP A 103 14.16 -19.71 -10.06
CA ASP A 103 13.55 -18.66 -10.87
C ASP A 103 12.64 -17.71 -10.04
N ALA A 104 12.38 -16.52 -10.58
CA ALA A 104 11.57 -15.49 -9.93
C ALA A 104 10.11 -15.94 -9.67
N GLY A 105 9.58 -16.85 -10.48
CA GLY A 105 8.25 -17.40 -10.30
C GLY A 105 8.15 -18.26 -9.04
N ALA A 106 9.08 -19.20 -8.89
CA ALA A 106 9.15 -20.07 -7.72
C ALA A 106 9.44 -19.28 -6.43
N GLN A 107 10.23 -18.19 -6.51
CA GLN A 107 10.47 -17.32 -5.37
C GLN A 107 9.18 -16.61 -4.93
N GLY A 108 8.42 -16.01 -5.86
CA GLY A 108 7.17 -15.34 -5.52
C GLY A 108 6.12 -16.29 -4.94
N ASP A 109 6.04 -17.53 -5.44
CA ASP A 109 5.14 -18.54 -4.89
C ASP A 109 5.57 -18.99 -3.48
N ALA A 110 6.88 -19.07 -3.23
CA ALA A 110 7.44 -19.36 -1.92
C ALA A 110 7.19 -18.24 -0.90
N GLU A 111 7.24 -16.98 -1.33
CA GLU A 111 6.93 -15.82 -0.49
C GLU A 111 5.45 -15.75 -0.10
N LEU A 112 4.54 -16.25 -0.94
CA LEU A 112 3.10 -16.28 -0.66
C LEU A 112 2.67 -17.41 0.28
N ALA A 113 3.41 -18.50 0.37
CA ALA A 113 3.02 -19.66 1.16
C ALA A 113 2.75 -19.33 2.65
N PRO A 114 3.58 -18.52 3.35
CA PRO A 114 3.30 -18.09 4.72
C PRO A 114 2.03 -17.24 4.82
N LEU A 115 1.79 -16.37 3.84
CA LEU A 115 0.59 -15.53 3.79
C LEU A 115 -0.65 -16.41 3.59
N GLU A 116 -0.62 -17.35 2.66
CA GLU A 116 -1.74 -18.26 2.39
C GLU A 116 -2.07 -19.12 3.63
N ALA A 117 -1.05 -19.61 4.33
CA ALA A 117 -1.25 -20.33 5.59
C ALA A 117 -1.93 -19.45 6.66
N ALA A 118 -1.45 -18.22 6.86
CA ALA A 118 -2.04 -17.28 7.81
C ALA A 118 -3.48 -16.91 7.45
N LEU A 119 -3.80 -16.72 6.16
CA LEU A 119 -5.17 -16.45 5.72
C LEU A 119 -6.07 -17.68 5.87
N SER A 120 -5.54 -18.89 5.69
CA SER A 120 -6.28 -20.14 5.95
C SER A 120 -6.64 -20.29 7.43
N ASP A 121 -5.69 -20.02 8.33
CA ASP A 121 -5.94 -20.02 9.77
C ASP A 121 -6.98 -18.95 10.15
N LEU A 122 -6.87 -17.75 9.58
CA LEU A 122 -7.86 -16.68 9.79
C LEU A 122 -9.25 -17.05 9.26
N ALA A 123 -9.33 -17.77 8.15
CA ALA A 123 -10.62 -18.21 7.59
C ALA A 123 -11.36 -19.17 8.54
N GLU A 124 -10.62 -19.96 9.34
CA GLU A 124 -11.17 -20.84 10.37
C GLU A 124 -11.57 -20.08 11.66
N ASP A 125 -10.82 -19.03 12.00
CA ASP A 125 -10.98 -18.28 13.25
C ASP A 125 -12.01 -17.13 13.16
N LEU A 126 -12.28 -16.61 11.97
CA LEU A 126 -13.20 -15.49 11.77
C LEU A 126 -14.67 -15.95 11.77
N ASP A 127 -15.48 -15.29 12.58
CA ASP A 127 -16.93 -15.49 12.57
C ASP A 127 -17.50 -15.12 11.18
N GLY A 128 -18.11 -16.10 10.50
CA GLY A 128 -18.62 -15.93 9.14
C GLY A 128 -17.60 -16.32 8.04
N GLY A 129 -16.38 -16.70 8.42
CA GLY A 129 -15.31 -17.09 7.49
C GLY A 129 -14.66 -15.91 6.78
N LEU A 130 -13.73 -16.21 5.88
CA LEU A 130 -13.03 -15.25 5.03
C LEU A 130 -13.82 -15.00 3.75
N ALA A 131 -14.40 -13.82 3.61
CA ALA A 131 -15.11 -13.40 2.38
C ALA A 131 -14.13 -12.93 1.31
N GLY A 132 -13.08 -12.19 1.69
CA GLY A 132 -12.13 -11.68 0.73
C GLY A 132 -10.89 -11.06 1.33
N VAL A 133 -9.97 -10.69 0.44
CA VAL A 133 -8.75 -9.97 0.76
C VAL A 133 -8.67 -8.66 -0.02
N THR A 134 -8.12 -7.61 0.61
CA THR A 134 -7.79 -6.37 -0.12
C THR A 134 -6.32 -6.32 -0.46
N ALA A 135 -6.00 -5.78 -1.64
CA ALA A 135 -4.63 -5.65 -2.11
C ALA A 135 -4.38 -4.28 -2.75
N GLY A 136 -3.19 -3.73 -2.51
CA GLY A 136 -2.75 -2.45 -3.04
C GLY A 136 -2.00 -2.55 -4.38
N ALA A 137 -2.18 -3.62 -5.16
CA ALA A 137 -1.55 -3.77 -6.46
C ALA A 137 -2.09 -2.73 -7.47
N VAL A 138 -1.18 -2.03 -8.17
CA VAL A 138 -1.54 -1.00 -9.16
C VAL A 138 -1.42 -1.54 -10.58
N GLU A 139 -0.24 -1.98 -11.02
CA GLU A 139 0.04 -2.39 -12.41
C GLU A 139 0.69 -3.77 -12.54
N SER A 140 1.11 -4.40 -11.44
CA SER A 140 1.81 -5.67 -11.47
C SER A 140 0.87 -6.86 -11.71
N GLU A 141 0.72 -7.29 -12.96
CA GLU A 141 0.00 -8.53 -13.31
C GLU A 141 0.54 -9.72 -12.51
N TYR A 142 1.86 -9.78 -12.33
CA TYR A 142 2.54 -10.84 -11.58
C TYR A 142 2.04 -10.93 -10.13
N GLN A 143 1.89 -9.81 -9.44
CA GLN A 143 1.38 -9.76 -8.06
C GLN A 143 -0.12 -10.06 -8.02
N THR A 144 -0.88 -9.46 -8.92
CA THR A 144 -2.34 -9.61 -8.98
C THR A 144 -2.75 -11.04 -9.26
N ASP A 145 -2.13 -11.71 -10.24
CA ASP A 145 -2.43 -13.10 -10.58
C ASP A 145 -2.15 -14.05 -9.40
N ARG A 146 -1.10 -13.78 -8.63
CA ARG A 146 -0.76 -14.59 -7.46
C ARG A 146 -1.70 -14.41 -6.30
N ILE A 147 -2.06 -13.16 -6.02
CA ILE A 147 -3.05 -12.85 -4.98
C ILE A 147 -4.40 -13.43 -5.36
N GLN A 148 -4.82 -13.31 -6.62
CA GLN A 148 -6.05 -13.91 -7.12
C GLN A 148 -6.04 -15.45 -7.01
N GLY A 149 -4.96 -16.09 -7.46
CA GLY A 149 -4.84 -17.54 -7.37
C GLY A 149 -4.82 -18.06 -5.92
N MET A 150 -4.27 -17.31 -4.99
CA MET A 150 -4.32 -17.61 -3.55
C MET A 150 -5.76 -17.44 -3.01
N ALA A 151 -6.42 -16.34 -3.32
CA ALA A 151 -7.81 -16.08 -2.91
C ALA A 151 -8.76 -17.16 -3.46
N ASP A 152 -8.59 -17.55 -4.73
CA ASP A 152 -9.39 -18.62 -5.35
C ASP A 152 -9.25 -19.95 -4.60
N ARG A 153 -8.04 -20.32 -4.14
CA ARG A 153 -7.83 -21.53 -3.34
C ARG A 153 -8.50 -21.48 -1.97
N LEU A 154 -8.61 -20.29 -1.40
CA LEU A 154 -9.28 -20.05 -0.13
C LEU A 154 -10.81 -19.84 -0.28
N GLY A 155 -11.31 -19.77 -1.51
CA GLY A 155 -12.71 -19.44 -1.79
C GLY A 155 -13.08 -17.99 -1.42
N ALA A 156 -12.09 -17.09 -1.44
CA ALA A 156 -12.20 -15.69 -1.08
C ALA A 156 -12.18 -14.79 -2.32
N GLU A 157 -12.76 -13.60 -2.22
CA GLU A 157 -12.73 -12.59 -3.27
C GLU A 157 -11.49 -11.68 -3.12
N VAL A 158 -11.12 -10.97 -4.20
CA VAL A 158 -10.06 -9.96 -4.18
C VAL A 158 -10.63 -8.58 -4.44
N PHE A 159 -10.37 -7.65 -3.54
CA PHE A 159 -10.66 -6.23 -3.72
C PHE A 159 -9.35 -5.47 -3.95
N ALA A 160 -9.09 -5.11 -5.21
CA ALA A 160 -7.87 -4.39 -5.65
C ALA A 160 -8.26 -3.06 -6.31
N PRO A 161 -8.63 -2.03 -5.53
CA PRO A 161 -9.20 -0.79 -6.05
C PRO A 161 -8.22 0.09 -6.83
N LEU A 162 -6.93 -0.20 -6.78
CA LEU A 162 -5.89 0.51 -7.50
C LEU A 162 -5.58 -0.12 -8.87
N TRP A 163 -6.06 -1.34 -9.10
CA TRP A 163 -5.69 -2.12 -10.27
C TRP A 163 -6.04 -1.41 -11.58
N GLN A 164 -5.00 -1.20 -12.43
CA GLN A 164 -5.08 -0.54 -13.73
C GLN A 164 -5.62 0.91 -13.71
N GLN A 165 -5.56 1.59 -12.56
CA GLN A 165 -5.86 3.02 -12.47
C GLN A 165 -4.68 3.85 -12.95
N ASP A 166 -4.94 5.07 -13.46
CA ASP A 166 -3.86 6.00 -13.82
C ASP A 166 -3.05 6.38 -12.56
N PRO A 167 -1.71 6.19 -12.56
CA PRO A 167 -0.90 6.45 -11.38
C PRO A 167 -0.90 7.90 -10.89
N ARG A 168 -1.03 8.88 -11.80
CA ARG A 168 -1.06 10.30 -11.43
C ARG A 168 -2.41 10.65 -10.81
N GLU A 169 -3.50 10.20 -11.41
CA GLU A 169 -4.85 10.40 -10.86
C GLU A 169 -4.98 9.72 -9.48
N LEU A 170 -4.43 8.52 -9.32
CA LEU A 170 -4.39 7.84 -8.02
C LEU A 170 -3.63 8.66 -6.96
N ALA A 171 -2.44 9.19 -7.30
CA ALA A 171 -1.69 10.01 -6.37
C ALA A 171 -2.47 11.28 -5.97
N GLU A 172 -3.09 11.97 -6.92
CA GLU A 172 -3.90 13.16 -6.68
C GLU A 172 -5.08 12.86 -5.75
N VAL A 173 -5.85 11.80 -6.01
CA VAL A 173 -7.01 11.47 -5.17
C VAL A 173 -6.61 11.01 -3.76
N MET A 174 -5.45 10.37 -3.57
CA MET A 174 -4.91 10.07 -2.24
C MET A 174 -4.62 11.35 -1.45
N LEU A 175 -3.96 12.33 -2.09
CA LEU A 175 -3.65 13.61 -1.47
C LEU A 175 -4.91 14.41 -1.15
N ASP A 176 -5.85 14.48 -2.09
CA ASP A 176 -7.13 15.19 -1.94
C ASP A 176 -8.01 14.55 -0.84
N ALA A 177 -7.90 13.25 -0.63
CA ALA A 177 -8.56 12.55 0.48
C ALA A 177 -7.93 12.85 1.84
N GLY A 178 -6.80 13.55 1.90
CA GLY A 178 -6.11 13.96 3.13
C GLY A 178 -5.09 12.94 3.65
N PHE A 179 -4.53 12.09 2.77
CA PHE A 179 -3.42 11.23 3.15
C PHE A 179 -2.14 12.04 3.33
N GLU A 180 -1.47 11.90 4.47
CA GLU A 180 -0.10 12.36 4.70
C GLU A 180 0.86 11.21 4.41
N ILE A 181 1.56 11.29 3.29
CA ILE A 181 2.42 10.23 2.78
C ILE A 181 3.86 10.70 2.86
N ARG A 182 4.74 9.93 3.49
CA ARG A 182 6.16 10.23 3.63
C ARG A 182 7.02 9.28 2.84
N VAL A 183 7.99 9.80 2.09
CA VAL A 183 9.01 8.99 1.43
C VAL A 183 10.01 8.50 2.48
N ILE A 184 10.17 7.18 2.59
CA ILE A 184 11.05 6.55 3.59
C ILE A 184 12.26 5.84 2.99
N ARG A 185 12.24 5.55 1.69
CA ARG A 185 13.36 4.98 0.94
C ARG A 185 13.36 5.48 -0.48
N VAL A 186 14.54 5.61 -1.05
CA VAL A 186 14.75 5.91 -2.48
C VAL A 186 15.88 5.06 -3.05
N ALA A 187 15.72 4.59 -4.30
CA ALA A 187 16.64 3.67 -4.94
C ALA A 187 16.70 3.84 -6.48
N ALA A 188 16.35 5.01 -7.02
CA ALA A 188 16.33 5.24 -8.46
C ALA A 188 17.13 6.48 -8.86
N ALA A 189 17.61 6.49 -10.11
CA ALA A 189 18.23 7.67 -10.70
C ALA A 189 17.23 8.84 -10.73
N GLY A 190 17.72 10.04 -10.40
CA GLY A 190 16.89 11.24 -10.28
C GLY A 190 16.33 11.50 -8.88
N LEU A 191 16.24 10.48 -8.03
CA LEU A 191 15.90 10.64 -6.63
C LEU A 191 17.19 10.74 -5.82
N ASP A 192 17.30 11.79 -5.01
CA ASP A 192 18.46 12.05 -4.14
C ASP A 192 18.08 12.06 -2.66
N GLU A 193 19.05 12.34 -1.79
CA GLU A 193 18.85 12.37 -0.34
C GLU A 193 17.71 13.32 0.11
N SER A 194 17.41 14.38 -0.66
CA SER A 194 16.38 15.37 -0.29
C SER A 194 14.95 14.78 -0.32
N TRP A 195 14.77 13.65 -0.98
CA TRP A 195 13.51 12.94 -1.00
C TRP A 195 13.23 12.17 0.30
N LEU A 196 14.27 11.80 1.04
CA LEU A 196 14.12 11.07 2.31
C LEU A 196 13.44 11.95 3.37
N GLY A 197 12.27 11.52 3.82
CA GLY A 197 11.44 12.25 4.77
C GLY A 197 10.57 13.32 4.15
N ARG A 198 10.65 13.55 2.83
CA ARG A 198 9.76 14.47 2.13
C ARG A 198 8.32 13.95 2.18
N THR A 199 7.39 14.85 2.49
CA THR A 199 5.97 14.55 2.34
C THR A 199 5.63 14.61 0.85
N LEU A 200 4.88 13.61 0.36
CA LEU A 200 4.27 13.67 -0.95
C LEU A 200 3.10 14.67 -0.86
N ASP A 201 3.27 15.80 -1.53
CA ASP A 201 2.25 16.81 -1.77
C ASP A 201 2.17 17.07 -3.28
N HIS A 202 1.32 17.99 -3.70
CA HIS A 202 1.18 18.30 -5.13
C HIS A 202 2.47 18.84 -5.76
N GLU A 203 3.37 19.50 -5.00
CA GLU A 203 4.67 19.93 -5.49
C GLU A 203 5.59 18.71 -5.71
N ALA A 204 5.65 17.80 -4.74
CA ALA A 204 6.40 16.55 -4.86
C ALA A 204 5.86 15.68 -6.01
N LEU A 205 4.55 15.63 -6.21
CA LEU A 205 3.94 14.93 -7.34
C LEU A 205 4.33 15.53 -8.69
N ALA A 206 4.40 16.85 -8.79
CA ALA A 206 4.88 17.53 -10.01
C ALA A 206 6.37 17.24 -10.28
N ASP A 207 7.20 17.19 -9.23
CA ASP A 207 8.61 16.80 -9.34
C ASP A 207 8.76 15.32 -9.78
N LEU A 208 7.96 14.40 -9.22
CA LEU A 208 7.93 13.00 -9.66
C LEU A 208 7.50 12.86 -11.12
N ALA A 209 6.54 13.66 -11.57
CA ALA A 209 6.13 13.69 -12.97
C ALA A 209 7.27 14.14 -13.90
N ALA A 210 8.06 15.14 -13.49
CA ALA A 210 9.24 15.56 -14.24
C ALA A 210 10.34 14.48 -14.26
N LEU A 211 10.54 13.78 -13.13
CA LEU A 211 11.48 12.66 -13.04
C LEU A 211 11.02 11.44 -13.85
N ASN A 212 9.71 11.23 -13.96
CA ASN A 212 9.15 10.22 -14.86
C ASN A 212 9.51 10.51 -16.32
N ASP A 213 9.38 11.78 -16.75
CA ASP A 213 9.69 12.19 -18.12
C ASP A 213 11.20 12.09 -18.43
N GLU A 214 12.09 12.35 -17.45
CA GLU A 214 13.53 12.40 -17.65
C GLU A 214 14.23 11.06 -17.38
N TYR A 215 13.84 10.33 -16.35
CA TYR A 215 14.50 9.11 -15.85
C TYR A 215 13.61 7.88 -15.89
N GLY A 216 12.31 8.00 -16.16
CA GLY A 216 11.37 6.89 -16.10
C GLY A 216 10.98 6.48 -14.69
N VAL A 217 11.17 7.34 -13.68
CA VAL A 217 10.74 7.07 -12.30
C VAL A 217 9.23 6.92 -12.27
N HIS A 218 8.71 5.80 -11.77
CA HIS A 218 7.27 5.60 -11.68
C HIS A 218 6.67 6.55 -10.61
N VAL A 219 5.58 7.25 -10.94
CA VAL A 219 4.99 8.28 -10.07
C VAL A 219 4.53 7.73 -8.71
N LEU A 220 4.13 6.45 -8.67
CA LEU A 220 3.78 5.75 -7.43
C LEU A 220 4.90 4.83 -6.91
N GLY A 221 6.07 4.75 -7.57
CA GLY A 221 7.19 3.92 -7.12
C GLY A 221 6.99 2.41 -7.29
N GLU A 222 6.18 1.98 -8.26
CA GLU A 222 5.84 0.56 -8.49
C GLU A 222 7.05 -0.32 -8.86
N GLY A 223 8.09 0.26 -9.42
CA GLY A 223 9.36 -0.42 -9.72
C GLY A 223 10.33 -0.50 -8.54
N GLY A 224 9.92 -0.07 -7.34
CA GLY A 224 10.79 -0.01 -6.16
C GLY A 224 11.71 1.22 -6.15
N GLU A 225 11.41 2.24 -6.94
CA GLU A 225 12.17 3.49 -7.03
C GLU A 225 12.16 4.24 -5.72
N PHE A 226 11.05 4.21 -5.01
CA PHE A 226 10.92 4.73 -3.66
C PHE A 226 9.83 3.97 -2.87
N GLU A 227 9.95 4.03 -1.55
CA GLU A 227 8.96 3.48 -0.62
C GLU A 227 8.39 4.57 0.26
N THR A 228 7.17 4.34 0.73
CA THR A 228 6.41 5.33 1.49
C THR A 228 5.84 4.75 2.78
N LEU A 229 5.58 5.64 3.73
CA LEU A 229 4.77 5.39 4.93
C LEU A 229 3.62 6.41 4.96
N VAL A 230 2.42 5.94 5.21
CA VAL A 230 1.28 6.80 5.54
C VAL A 230 1.36 7.18 7.01
N THR A 231 1.54 8.46 7.29
CA THR A 231 1.66 8.98 8.66
C THR A 231 0.35 9.54 9.19
N ASP A 232 -0.59 9.88 8.30
CA ASP A 232 -1.96 10.28 8.63
C ASP A 232 -2.89 10.02 7.46
N GLY A 233 -4.18 9.86 7.73
CA GLY A 233 -5.20 9.67 6.71
C GLY A 233 -6.59 9.49 7.30
N PRO A 234 -7.66 9.56 6.46
CA PRO A 234 -9.05 9.57 6.93
C PRO A 234 -9.48 8.29 7.65
N HIS A 235 -8.73 7.19 7.50
CA HIS A 235 -8.96 5.91 8.18
C HIS A 235 -8.18 5.77 9.50
N MET A 236 -7.37 6.77 9.86
CA MET A 236 -6.56 6.78 11.08
C MET A 236 -7.18 7.68 12.14
N ALA A 237 -7.19 7.22 13.39
CA ALA A 237 -7.70 8.00 14.53
C ALA A 237 -6.67 8.99 15.07
N ARG A 238 -5.38 8.70 14.89
CA ARG A 238 -4.24 9.49 15.37
C ARG A 238 -3.10 9.44 14.37
N PRO A 239 -2.43 10.57 14.09
CA PRO A 239 -1.27 10.57 13.21
C PRO A 239 -0.05 9.89 13.85
N ILE A 240 0.78 9.29 13.01
CA ILE A 240 2.09 8.75 13.38
C ILE A 240 3.11 9.88 13.32
N ARG A 241 3.89 10.06 14.39
CA ARG A 241 5.04 10.94 14.42
C ARG A 241 6.33 10.12 14.38
N LEU A 242 7.31 10.66 13.70
CA LEU A 242 8.61 9.99 13.50
C LEU A 242 9.75 10.89 14.02
N ASP A 243 10.66 10.30 14.78
CA ASP A 243 12.03 10.78 14.94
C ASP A 243 12.94 9.96 14.01
N ALA A 244 13.37 10.57 12.92
CA ALA A 244 14.11 9.87 11.89
C ALA A 244 15.21 10.76 11.29
N GLU A 245 16.26 10.12 10.76
CA GLU A 245 17.34 10.78 10.03
C GLU A 245 17.60 10.07 8.70
N PRO A 246 17.97 10.78 7.63
CA PRO A 246 18.33 10.15 6.38
C PRO A 246 19.67 9.40 6.51
N GLU A 247 19.72 8.21 5.93
CA GLU A 247 20.93 7.46 5.64
C GLU A 247 21.09 7.34 4.13
N TRP A 248 22.18 7.91 3.58
CA TRP A 248 22.41 8.01 2.15
C TRP A 248 23.77 7.45 1.77
N ASP A 249 23.82 6.56 0.77
CA ASP A 249 25.09 5.96 0.30
C ASP A 249 25.64 6.59 -1.00
N GLY A 250 24.96 7.60 -1.54
CA GLY A 250 25.33 8.27 -2.78
C GLY A 250 24.49 7.86 -4.00
N THR A 251 23.75 6.76 -3.92
CA THR A 251 22.90 6.24 -5.00
C THR A 251 21.51 5.85 -4.54
N ARG A 252 21.38 5.49 -3.27
CA ARG A 252 20.13 5.08 -2.61
C ARG A 252 20.19 5.43 -1.13
N GLY A 253 19.05 5.43 -0.49
CA GLY A 253 19.01 5.69 0.94
C GLY A 253 17.66 5.35 1.55
N SER A 254 17.63 5.42 2.87
CA SER A 254 16.41 5.20 3.66
C SER A 254 16.36 6.16 4.85
N LEU A 255 15.17 6.37 5.38
CA LEU A 255 15.02 6.98 6.70
C LEU A 255 15.34 5.94 7.77
N ARG A 256 16.37 6.23 8.57
CA ARG A 256 16.58 5.52 9.81
C ARG A 256 15.65 6.06 10.87
N ILE A 257 14.61 5.30 11.18
CA ILE A 257 13.62 5.65 12.18
C ILE A 257 14.19 5.26 13.54
N ARG A 258 14.33 6.26 14.44
CA ARG A 258 14.83 6.09 15.81
C ARG A 258 13.70 5.84 16.79
N ASP A 259 12.57 6.50 16.57
CA ASP A 259 11.36 6.39 17.37
C ASP A 259 10.13 6.73 16.54
N ALA A 260 9.00 6.13 16.89
CA ALA A 260 7.71 6.40 16.27
C ALA A 260 6.59 6.29 17.32
N TRP A 261 5.62 7.18 17.28
CA TRP A 261 4.51 7.20 18.24
C TRP A 261 3.24 7.78 17.62
N LEU A 262 2.11 7.49 18.24
CA LEU A 262 0.82 8.10 17.91
C LEU A 262 0.60 9.38 18.72
N ASP A 263 0.27 10.48 18.02
CA ASP A 263 0.06 11.80 18.62
C ASP A 263 -1.33 11.95 19.28
#